data_6ca36a7eb47559f11386d4d5110d8dd1
#
_entry.id   6ca36a7eb47559f11386d4d5110d8dd1
#
_cell.length_a   1.000
_cell.length_b   1.000
_cell.length_c   1.000
_cell.angle_alpha   90.00
_cell.angle_beta   90.00
_cell.angle_gamma   90.00
#
_symmetry.space_group_name_H-M   'P 1'
#
loop_
_entity.id
_entity.type
_entity.pdbx_description
1 polymer ?
#
loop_
_entity_poly.entity_id
_entity_poly.type
_entity_poly.pdbx_seq_one_letter_code
_entity_poly.pdbx_strand_id
1 'polypeptide(L)'
;MGTSNEGSAYEGLRGMVFRMDLQGTEDSGVQAVLMDWNLGKAVASVLAVIDGTASVYLSSGGGFIGGGQRSEAMRDAAIRATQAATTLLPQMQRTESFETPPHPEDVYLYARSKDGVYRAIAKVADVRTGSGPYAELANLMQHIITLYRQTTPAEDKPKS
;
A
#
# COMPACT_ATOMS: atom_id res chain seq x y z
N MET A 1 24.25 -16.90 0.75
CA MET A 1 23.70 -16.50 0.94
C MET A 1 22.61 -16.39 0.92
N GLY A 2 22.04 -16.45 1.29
CA GLY A 2 20.75 -16.46 1.25
C GLY A 2 20.08 -15.35 1.65
N THR A 3 19.61 -14.68 0.79
CA THR A 3 18.62 -13.79 1.07
C THR A 3 17.48 -14.52 1.64
N SER A 4 16.93 -14.06 2.69
CA SER A 4 15.74 -14.65 3.21
C SER A 4 14.62 -14.48 2.18
N ASN A 5 13.79 -15.48 2.06
CA ASN A 5 12.64 -15.40 1.17
C ASN A 5 11.72 -14.25 1.54
N GLU A 6 11.74 -13.87 2.78
CA GLU A 6 10.92 -12.77 3.30
C GLU A 6 11.30 -11.44 2.70
N GLY A 7 12.60 -11.14 2.65
CA GLY A 7 13.08 -9.93 2.02
C GLY A 7 12.77 -9.90 0.53
N SER A 8 12.89 -11.05 -0.12
CA SER A 8 12.57 -11.18 -1.54
C SER A 8 11.11 -10.88 -1.82
N ALA A 9 10.20 -11.38 -1.00
CA ALA A 9 8.78 -11.14 -1.19
C ALA A 9 8.43 -9.68 -1.01
N TYR A 10 9.01 -9.05 0.00
CA TYR A 10 8.79 -7.63 0.26
C TYR A 10 9.28 -6.77 -0.91
N GLU A 11 10.49 -7.03 -1.38
CA GLU A 11 11.06 -6.30 -2.51
C GLU A 11 10.32 -6.61 -3.80
N GLY A 12 9.86 -7.83 -3.97
CA GLY A 12 9.09 -8.23 -5.13
C GLY A 12 7.79 -7.46 -5.26
N LEU A 13 7.12 -7.22 -4.14
CA LEU A 13 5.90 -6.42 -4.13
C LEU A 13 6.16 -5.02 -4.66
N ARG A 14 7.22 -4.39 -4.18
CA ARG A 14 7.57 -3.03 -4.58
C ARG A 14 7.94 -2.99 -6.07
N GLY A 15 8.74 -3.94 -6.51
CA GLY A 15 9.12 -4.03 -7.92
C GLY A 15 7.93 -4.25 -8.83
N MET A 16 6.96 -5.03 -8.37
CA MET A 16 5.75 -5.28 -9.12
C MET A 16 5.00 -3.99 -9.44
N VAL A 17 4.93 -3.07 -8.48
CA VAL A 17 4.22 -1.80 -8.70
C VAL A 17 4.87 -1.01 -9.82
N PHE A 18 6.20 -0.99 -9.90
CA PHE A 18 6.89 -0.31 -10.99
C PHE A 18 6.66 -0.97 -12.34
N ARG A 19 6.54 -2.28 -12.34
CA ARG A 19 6.45 -3.04 -13.59
C ARG A 19 5.02 -3.41 -13.99
N MET A 20 4.02 -2.85 -13.31
CA MET A 20 2.63 -3.17 -13.65
C MET A 20 2.33 -2.86 -15.09
N ASP A 21 1.66 -3.81 -15.74
CA ASP A 21 1.22 -3.65 -17.11
C ASP A 21 -0.10 -2.89 -17.09
N LEU A 22 -0.07 -1.70 -17.63
CA LEU A 22 -1.25 -0.84 -17.68
C LEU A 22 -1.88 -0.80 -19.06
N GLN A 23 -1.52 -1.73 -19.92
CA GLN A 23 -2.11 -1.80 -21.25
C GLN A 23 -3.59 -2.10 -21.14
N GLY A 24 -4.37 -1.46 -21.98
CA GLY A 24 -5.78 -1.65 -21.96
C GLY A 24 -6.53 -0.80 -20.98
N THR A 25 -5.82 -0.07 -20.12
CA THR A 25 -6.47 0.88 -19.24
C THR A 25 -6.56 2.22 -19.96
N GLU A 26 -7.77 2.72 -20.07
CA GLU A 26 -7.98 4.01 -20.73
C GLU A 26 -7.92 5.17 -19.77
N ASP A 27 -7.96 4.87 -18.47
CA ASP A 27 -7.96 5.90 -17.47
C ASP A 27 -6.58 6.44 -17.21
N SER A 28 -6.51 7.75 -17.06
CA SER A 28 -5.27 8.42 -16.68
C SER A 28 -5.07 8.43 -15.17
N GLY A 29 -5.93 7.74 -14.44
CA GLY A 29 -5.88 7.74 -12.99
C GLY A 29 -4.85 6.80 -12.41
N VAL A 30 -4.87 6.72 -11.10
CA VAL A 30 -3.97 5.85 -10.36
C VAL A 30 -4.45 4.41 -10.50
N GLN A 31 -3.52 3.51 -10.84
CA GLN A 31 -3.81 2.10 -11.00
C GLN A 31 -3.48 1.29 -9.76
N ALA A 32 -2.55 1.79 -8.96
CA ALA A 32 -2.17 1.11 -7.72
C ALA A 32 -1.63 2.13 -6.71
N VAL A 33 -1.84 1.85 -5.44
CA VAL A 33 -1.31 2.64 -4.34
C VAL A 33 -0.51 1.71 -3.43
N LEU A 34 0.68 2.16 -3.04
CA LEU A 34 1.50 1.45 -2.07
C LEU A 34 1.73 2.37 -0.88
N MET A 35 1.45 1.89 0.31
CA MET A 35 1.72 2.64 1.53
C MET A 35 2.77 1.89 2.35
N ASP A 36 3.84 2.61 2.72
CA ASP A 36 4.85 2.11 3.64
C ASP A 36 4.71 2.84 4.97
N TRP A 37 4.56 2.06 6.02
CA TRP A 37 4.42 2.61 7.37
C TRP A 37 5.47 1.97 8.26
N ASN A 38 6.39 2.79 8.76
CA ASN A 38 7.46 2.30 9.64
C ASN A 38 6.90 2.10 11.04
N LEU A 39 6.86 0.83 11.47
CA LEU A 39 6.32 0.46 12.78
C LEU A 39 7.40 0.41 13.86
N GLY A 40 8.63 0.80 13.53
CA GLY A 40 9.77 0.73 14.44
C GLY A 40 10.54 -0.58 14.31
N LYS A 41 9.86 -1.71 14.39
CA LYS A 41 10.49 -3.03 14.25
C LYS A 41 10.49 -3.51 12.82
N ALA A 42 9.57 -3.02 12.02
CA ALA A 42 9.40 -3.43 10.64
C ALA A 42 8.64 -2.35 9.89
N VAL A 43 8.70 -2.40 8.58
CA VAL A 43 7.87 -1.55 7.74
C VAL A 43 6.72 -2.41 7.21
N ALA A 44 5.49 -1.92 7.39
CA ALA A 44 4.32 -2.54 6.79
C ALA A 44 4.09 -1.90 5.42
N SER A 45 3.96 -2.73 4.40
CA SER A 45 3.64 -2.28 3.05
C SER A 45 2.28 -2.79 2.66
N VAL A 46 1.41 -1.87 2.25
CA VAL A 46 0.05 -2.19 1.83
C VAL A 46 -0.10 -1.79 0.38
N LEU A 47 -0.55 -2.72 -0.43
CA LEU A 47 -0.81 -2.46 -1.85
C LEU A 47 -2.31 -2.52 -2.11
N ALA A 48 -2.82 -1.53 -2.83
CA ALA A 48 -4.19 -1.50 -3.31
C ALA A 48 -4.16 -1.30 -4.82
N VAL A 49 -4.91 -2.14 -5.54
CA VAL A 49 -4.96 -2.09 -7.01
C VAL A 49 -6.38 -1.76 -7.45
N ILE A 50 -6.48 -1.09 -8.58
CA ILE A 50 -7.77 -0.63 -9.09
C ILE A 50 -8.76 -1.76 -9.37
N ASP A 51 -8.27 -2.98 -9.58
CA ASP A 51 -9.14 -4.14 -9.76
C ASP A 51 -9.70 -4.69 -8.46
N GLY A 52 -9.34 -4.08 -7.33
CA GLY A 52 -9.79 -4.51 -6.02
C GLY A 52 -8.82 -5.43 -5.28
N THR A 53 -7.70 -5.76 -5.90
CA THR A 53 -6.68 -6.58 -5.24
C THR A 53 -6.03 -5.76 -4.11
N ALA A 54 -5.82 -6.41 -2.97
CA ALA A 54 -5.13 -5.81 -1.85
C ALA A 54 -4.10 -6.79 -1.30
N SER A 55 -2.96 -6.27 -0.87
CA SER A 55 -1.88 -7.09 -0.32
C SER A 55 -1.25 -6.36 0.85
N VAL A 56 -0.82 -7.12 1.85
CA VAL A 56 -0.14 -6.58 3.03
C VAL A 56 1.14 -7.38 3.24
N TYR A 57 2.25 -6.69 3.40
CA TYR A 57 3.54 -7.32 3.67
C TYR A 57 4.27 -6.60 4.78
N LEU A 58 5.06 -7.36 5.53
CA LEU A 58 5.95 -6.80 6.54
C LEU A 58 7.39 -7.03 6.12
N SER A 59 8.25 -6.03 6.34
CA SER A 59 9.66 -6.16 6.00
C SER A 59 10.37 -7.23 6.83
N SER A 60 9.82 -7.57 8.00
CA SER A 60 10.35 -8.63 8.85
C SER A 60 9.94 -10.03 8.42
N GLY A 61 9.10 -10.11 7.39
CA GLY A 61 8.56 -11.38 6.91
C GLY A 61 7.07 -11.48 7.17
N GLY A 62 6.44 -12.37 6.44
CA GLY A 62 5.00 -12.52 6.52
C GLY A 62 4.29 -11.58 5.57
N GLY A 63 3.08 -11.92 5.24
CA GLY A 63 2.32 -11.10 4.33
C GLY A 63 1.12 -11.84 3.79
N PHE A 64 0.40 -11.14 2.94
CA PHE A 64 -0.85 -11.65 2.42
C PHE A 64 -1.15 -10.97 1.09
N ILE A 65 -1.44 -11.76 0.08
CA ILE A 65 -1.74 -11.25 -1.27
C ILE A 65 -3.16 -11.62 -1.64
N GLY A 66 -3.85 -10.71 -2.32
CA GLY A 66 -5.15 -11.01 -2.90
C GLY A 66 -6.30 -10.90 -1.94
N GLY A 67 -6.15 -10.06 -0.91
CA GLY A 67 -7.18 -9.90 0.11
C GLY A 67 -8.54 -9.49 -0.43
N GLY A 68 -8.55 -8.70 -1.50
CA GLY A 68 -9.80 -8.25 -2.10
C GLY A 68 -10.66 -9.37 -2.64
N GLN A 69 -10.07 -10.51 -2.95
CA GLN A 69 -10.82 -11.65 -3.43
C GLN A 69 -11.56 -12.37 -2.32
N ARG A 70 -11.17 -12.13 -1.08
CA ARG A 70 -11.80 -12.76 0.07
C ARG A 70 -12.91 -11.92 0.68
N SER A 71 -12.93 -10.64 0.39
CA SER A 71 -13.81 -9.71 1.10
C SER A 71 -14.20 -8.56 0.19
N GLU A 72 -15.50 -8.33 0.08
CA GLU A 72 -15.99 -7.17 -0.66
C GLU A 72 -15.51 -5.87 0.01
N ALA A 73 -15.42 -5.87 1.33
CA ALA A 73 -14.95 -4.68 2.05
C ALA A 73 -13.52 -4.34 1.70
N MET A 74 -12.65 -5.34 1.58
CA MET A 74 -11.26 -5.11 1.19
C MET A 74 -11.18 -4.64 -0.26
N ARG A 75 -11.98 -5.24 -1.12
CA ARG A 75 -12.04 -4.83 -2.52
C ARG A 75 -12.48 -3.38 -2.65
N ASP A 76 -13.54 -2.99 -1.93
CA ASP A 76 -14.03 -1.63 -1.95
C ASP A 76 -12.99 -0.65 -1.41
N ALA A 77 -12.31 -1.02 -0.33
CA ALA A 77 -11.26 -0.18 0.24
C ALA A 77 -10.13 0.04 -0.75
N ALA A 78 -9.71 -1.01 -1.46
CA ALA A 78 -8.65 -0.90 -2.47
C ALA A 78 -9.08 0.03 -3.61
N ILE A 79 -10.29 -0.12 -4.09
CA ILE A 79 -10.79 0.73 -5.18
C ILE A 79 -10.89 2.18 -4.73
N ARG A 80 -11.41 2.41 -3.51
CA ARG A 80 -11.50 3.77 -2.96
C ARG A 80 -10.13 4.41 -2.79
N ALA A 81 -9.13 3.62 -2.40
CA ALA A 81 -7.78 4.13 -2.23
C ALA A 81 -7.22 4.62 -3.57
N THR A 82 -7.41 3.86 -4.65
CA THR A 82 -6.95 4.31 -5.96
C THR A 82 -7.69 5.55 -6.43
N GLN A 83 -8.98 5.66 -6.12
CA GLN A 83 -9.75 6.85 -6.48
C GLN A 83 -9.28 8.07 -5.71
N ALA A 84 -9.03 7.93 -4.41
CA ALA A 84 -8.53 9.03 -3.59
C ALA A 84 -7.15 9.46 -4.06
N ALA A 85 -6.29 8.51 -4.41
CA ALA A 85 -4.95 8.81 -4.91
C ALA A 85 -5.01 9.55 -6.25
N THR A 86 -5.97 9.22 -7.09
CA THR A 86 -6.14 9.91 -8.37
C THR A 86 -6.38 11.39 -8.16
N THR A 87 -7.21 11.73 -7.17
CA THR A 87 -7.49 13.13 -6.83
C THR A 87 -6.25 13.84 -6.30
N LEU A 88 -5.40 13.12 -5.58
CA LEU A 88 -4.21 13.69 -4.95
C LEU A 88 -2.99 13.71 -5.86
N LEU A 89 -3.03 13.00 -6.97
CA LEU A 89 -1.87 12.81 -7.83
C LEU A 89 -1.17 14.12 -8.23
N PRO A 90 -1.90 15.20 -8.57
CA PRO A 90 -1.21 16.43 -8.94
C PRO A 90 -0.38 17.06 -7.83
N GLN A 91 -0.63 16.69 -6.58
CA GLN A 91 0.12 17.21 -5.44
C GLN A 91 1.30 16.33 -5.09
N MET A 92 1.39 15.13 -5.66
CA MET A 92 2.45 14.18 -5.35
C MET A 92 3.66 14.43 -6.25
N GLN A 93 4.82 13.95 -5.81
CA GLN A 93 6.06 14.15 -6.55
C GLN A 93 6.46 12.86 -7.26
N ARG A 94 6.84 12.98 -8.52
CA ARG A 94 7.31 11.83 -9.27
C ARG A 94 8.57 11.27 -8.65
N THR A 95 8.68 9.94 -8.60
CA THR A 95 9.85 9.28 -8.05
C THR A 95 10.25 8.11 -8.95
N GLU A 96 11.55 7.83 -8.96
CA GLU A 96 12.09 6.71 -9.72
C GLU A 96 12.37 5.51 -8.82
N SER A 97 12.19 5.66 -7.51
CA SER A 97 12.52 4.59 -6.58
C SER A 97 11.56 4.55 -5.42
N PHE A 98 11.52 3.39 -4.75
CA PHE A 98 10.80 3.23 -3.50
C PHE A 98 11.80 3.27 -2.35
N GLU A 99 11.57 4.21 -1.45
CA GLU A 99 12.36 4.30 -0.22
C GLU A 99 11.44 4.04 0.94
N THR A 100 11.93 3.34 1.95
CA THR A 100 11.14 3.12 3.16
C THR A 100 11.25 4.34 4.06
N PRO A 101 10.20 4.63 4.85
CA PRO A 101 10.25 5.79 5.75
C PRO A 101 11.35 5.60 6.78
N PRO A 102 12.20 6.61 6.98
CA PRO A 102 13.31 6.50 7.92
C PRO A 102 12.88 6.55 9.37
N HIS A 103 11.69 7.09 9.66
CA HIS A 103 11.23 7.28 11.03
C HIS A 103 9.84 6.70 11.22
N PRO A 104 9.53 6.17 12.43
CA PRO A 104 8.19 5.64 12.72
C PRO A 104 7.09 6.68 12.67
N GLU A 105 7.40 7.94 12.66
CA GLU A 105 6.41 9.01 12.56
C GLU A 105 6.01 9.34 11.13
N ASP A 106 6.68 8.75 10.15
CA ASP A 106 6.44 9.05 8.73
C ASP A 106 5.71 7.91 8.04
N VAL A 107 4.85 8.29 7.10
CA VAL A 107 4.14 7.36 6.22
C VAL A 107 4.45 7.78 4.80
N TYR A 108 4.95 6.86 3.99
CA TYR A 108 5.20 7.12 2.57
C TYR A 108 4.07 6.50 1.75
N LEU A 109 3.54 7.31 0.84
CA LEU A 109 2.47 6.89 -0.05
C LEU A 109 2.97 6.98 -1.49
N TYR A 110 2.80 5.90 -2.23
CA TYR A 110 3.19 5.84 -3.64
C TYR A 110 1.95 5.58 -4.48
N ALA A 111 1.85 6.28 -5.59
CA ALA A 111 0.75 6.09 -6.53
C ALA A 111 1.32 5.78 -7.90
N ARG A 112 0.89 4.66 -8.46
CA ARG A 112 1.31 4.25 -9.80
C ARG A 112 0.25 4.66 -10.80
N SER A 113 0.64 5.52 -11.74
CA SER A 113 -0.22 5.90 -12.85
C SER A 113 0.44 5.46 -14.15
N LYS A 114 -0.24 5.71 -15.25
CA LYS A 114 0.29 5.45 -16.57
C LYS A 114 1.65 6.11 -16.79
N ASP A 115 1.84 7.29 -16.23
CA ASP A 115 3.04 8.10 -16.46
C ASP A 115 4.19 7.75 -15.53
N GLY A 116 3.96 6.95 -14.53
CA GLY A 116 5.01 6.57 -13.60
C GLY A 116 4.54 6.45 -12.18
N VAL A 117 5.47 6.52 -11.25
CA VAL A 117 5.21 6.41 -9.83
C VAL A 117 5.40 7.77 -9.17
N TYR A 118 4.50 8.12 -8.29
CA TYR A 118 4.52 9.38 -7.56
C TYR A 118 4.52 9.09 -6.07
N ARG A 119 5.14 9.96 -5.29
CA ARG A 119 5.30 9.78 -3.84
C ARG A 119 4.76 10.99 -3.09
N ALA A 120 4.19 10.72 -1.93
CA ALA A 120 3.83 11.72 -0.95
C ALA A 120 4.27 11.24 0.43
N ILE A 121 4.53 12.17 1.32
CA ILE A 121 4.92 11.86 2.69
C ILE A 121 3.88 12.47 3.62
N ALA A 122 3.37 11.65 4.53
CA ALA A 122 2.43 12.09 5.56
C ALA A 122 3.01 11.81 6.93
N LYS A 123 2.51 12.51 7.94
CA LYS A 123 2.90 12.24 9.32
C LYS A 123 1.85 11.37 9.98
N VAL A 124 2.29 10.42 10.77
CA VAL A 124 1.37 9.54 11.50
C VAL A 124 0.39 10.36 12.34
N ALA A 125 0.88 11.43 12.98
CA ALA A 125 0.02 12.30 13.79
C ALA A 125 -1.10 12.91 12.96
N ASP A 126 -0.80 13.35 11.74
CA ASP A 126 -1.80 13.92 10.85
C ASP A 126 -2.80 12.88 10.39
N VAL A 127 -2.34 11.67 10.10
CA VAL A 127 -3.22 10.58 9.70
C VAL A 127 -4.20 10.25 10.82
N ARG A 128 -3.71 10.19 12.04
CA ARG A 128 -4.55 9.87 13.20
C ARG A 128 -5.60 10.91 13.49
N THR A 129 -5.29 12.17 13.24
CA THR A 129 -6.24 13.27 13.50
C THR A 129 -7.08 13.61 12.27
N GLY A 130 -6.81 12.97 11.15
CA GLY A 130 -7.52 13.29 9.90
C GLY A 130 -7.10 14.62 9.30
N SER A 131 -5.90 15.10 9.63
CA SER A 131 -5.39 16.39 9.16
C SER A 131 -4.53 16.23 7.92
N GLY A 132 -4.52 17.24 7.08
CA GLY A 132 -3.67 17.26 5.91
C GLY A 132 -4.27 16.56 4.71
N PRO A 133 -3.68 16.76 3.53
CA PRO A 133 -4.28 16.30 2.28
C PRO A 133 -4.21 14.78 2.08
N TYR A 134 -3.30 14.09 2.76
CA TYR A 134 -3.10 12.66 2.55
C TYR A 134 -3.70 11.79 3.63
N ALA A 135 -4.33 12.39 4.66
CA ALA A 135 -4.86 11.62 5.78
C ALA A 135 -5.93 10.63 5.33
N GLU A 136 -6.81 11.04 4.46
CA GLU A 136 -7.88 10.17 3.97
C GLU A 136 -7.31 8.95 3.25
N LEU A 137 -6.35 9.18 2.35
CA LEU A 137 -5.73 8.08 1.61
C LEU A 137 -5.03 7.11 2.55
N ALA A 138 -4.23 7.64 3.48
CA ALA A 138 -3.51 6.79 4.42
C ALA A 138 -4.48 6.00 5.30
N ASN A 139 -5.59 6.60 5.69
CA ASN A 139 -6.59 5.89 6.49
C ASN A 139 -7.29 4.80 5.69
N LEU A 140 -7.55 5.02 4.42
CA LEU A 140 -8.10 3.98 3.55
C LEU A 140 -7.14 2.79 3.45
N MET A 141 -5.85 3.08 3.29
CA MET A 141 -4.84 2.03 3.20
C MET A 141 -4.72 1.29 4.54
N GLN A 142 -4.76 2.02 5.65
CA GLN A 142 -4.69 1.40 6.96
C GLN A 142 -5.92 0.54 7.23
N HIS A 143 -7.06 0.95 6.71
CA HIS A 143 -8.29 0.17 6.83
C HIS A 143 -8.14 -1.22 6.20
N ILE A 144 -7.36 -1.32 5.13
CA ILE A 144 -7.08 -2.62 4.50
C ILE A 144 -6.39 -3.55 5.49
N ILE A 145 -5.44 -3.02 6.28
CA ILE A 145 -4.78 -3.83 7.30
C ILE A 145 -5.79 -4.33 8.32
N THR A 146 -6.68 -3.44 8.75
CA THR A 146 -7.71 -3.81 9.73
C THR A 146 -8.61 -4.90 9.18
N LEU A 147 -9.07 -4.74 7.94
CA LEU A 147 -9.93 -5.73 7.30
C LEU A 147 -9.23 -7.06 7.12
N TYR A 148 -7.94 -7.02 6.76
CA TYR A 148 -7.15 -8.23 6.65
C TYR A 148 -7.14 -9.00 7.97
N ARG A 149 -6.93 -8.30 9.07
CA ARG A 149 -6.91 -8.94 10.38
C ARG A 149 -8.26 -9.55 10.75
N GLN A 150 -9.34 -8.90 10.36
CA GLN A 150 -10.70 -9.36 10.67
C GLN A 150 -11.13 -10.54 9.80
N THR A 151 -10.67 -10.59 8.56
CA THR A 151 -11.11 -11.62 7.62
C THR A 151 -10.20 -12.84 7.57
N THR A 152 -9.01 -12.77 8.17
CA THR A 152 -8.10 -13.90 8.20
C THR A 152 -8.61 -14.94 9.20
N PRO A 153 -8.83 -16.18 8.78
CA PRO A 153 -9.25 -17.22 9.73
C PRO A 153 -8.23 -17.40 10.84
N ALA A 154 -8.70 -17.82 12.01
CA ALA A 154 -7.85 -17.95 13.18
C ALA A 154 -6.67 -18.90 12.93
N GLU A 155 -6.89 -19.96 12.18
CA GLU A 155 -5.84 -20.93 11.88
C GLU A 155 -4.79 -20.39 10.93
N ASP A 156 -5.09 -19.32 10.22
CA ASP A 156 -4.14 -18.70 9.29
C ASP A 156 -3.32 -17.61 9.96
N LYS A 157 -3.69 -17.24 11.17
CA LYS A 157 -2.96 -16.20 11.89
C LYS A 157 -1.68 -16.77 12.46
N PRO A 158 -0.57 -16.04 12.41
CA PRO A 158 0.65 -16.50 13.05
C PRO A 158 0.39 -16.66 14.53
N LYS A 159 0.88 -17.75 15.07
CA LYS A 159 0.81 -17.95 16.50
C LYS A 159 1.88 -17.12 17.16
N SER A 160 1.47 -16.30 18.06
CA SER A 160 2.42 -15.46 18.78
C SER A 160 2.99 -16.19 19.97
#